data_6a8f14a4ef2a153f3905e57217774a09
#
_entry.id   6a8f14a4ef2a153f3905e57217774a09
#
_cell.length_a   1.000
_cell.length_b   1.000
_cell.length_c   1.000
_cell.angle_alpha   90.00
_cell.angle_beta   90.00
_cell.angle_gamma   90.00
#
_symmetry.space_group_name_H-M   'P 1'
#
loop_
_entity.id
_entity.type
_entity.pdbx_description
1 polymer ?
#
loop_
_entity_poly.entity_id
_entity_poly.type
_entity_poly.pdbx_seq_one_letter_code
_entity_poly.pdbx_strand_id
1 'polypeptide(L)'
;MCSITKILGVITMVLSLTAGQNTLAQAEVKFNAATVLLLVPNFGVELSVAPHYSAQLDVLGSFWDSVGEDRDPYQINETFVEGRYYQNPDQSGWYTGAHVGFGMFTLQKVNAFVIYDQYQDPDTYDDPDNTFQSGRAGFYGLSFGYKKRLDDRWALEAFIGGGLVQANVKSYTNGLQTVPWIEDTREFNKSGEWALYRGGLMITYALFTPKSNKS
;
A
#
# COMPACT_ATOMS: atom_id res chain seq x y z
N MET A 1 -22.46 14.80 8.31
CA MET A 1 -22.83 14.54 6.90
C MET A 1 -21.96 15.41 6.00
N CYS A 2 -20.70 15.10 5.88
CA CYS A 2 -19.81 15.77 4.94
C CYS A 2 -19.24 14.71 4.02
N SER A 3 -19.63 14.77 2.78
CA SER A 3 -18.72 14.54 1.68
C SER A 3 -18.77 13.30 0.81
N ILE A 4 -19.85 12.59 0.71
CA ILE A 4 -20.04 11.70 -0.46
C ILE A 4 -20.09 12.55 -1.74
N THR A 5 -20.69 13.74 -1.66
CA THR A 5 -20.77 14.70 -2.78
C THR A 5 -19.40 15.22 -3.23
N LYS A 6 -18.45 15.41 -2.32
CA LYS A 6 -17.09 15.87 -2.66
C LYS A 6 -16.27 14.75 -3.31
N ILE A 7 -16.44 13.52 -2.85
CA ILE A 7 -15.77 12.34 -3.45
C ILE A 7 -16.33 12.08 -4.85
N LEU A 8 -17.66 12.18 -5.01
CA LEU A 8 -18.29 12.07 -6.32
C LEU A 8 -17.82 13.18 -7.28
N GLY A 9 -17.66 14.42 -6.78
CA GLY A 9 -17.14 15.54 -7.56
C GLY A 9 -15.71 15.33 -8.06
N VAL A 10 -14.82 14.79 -7.23
CA VAL A 10 -13.44 14.47 -7.61
C VAL A 10 -13.40 13.34 -8.64
N ILE A 11 -14.21 12.30 -8.46
CA ILE A 11 -14.31 11.19 -9.42
C ILE A 11 -14.85 11.69 -10.77
N THR A 12 -15.87 12.55 -10.76
CA THR A 12 -16.44 13.14 -11.99
C THR A 12 -15.44 14.07 -12.67
N MET A 13 -14.65 14.83 -11.91
CA MET A 13 -13.62 15.72 -12.46
C MET A 13 -12.46 14.92 -13.08
N VAL A 14 -12.05 13.82 -12.48
CA VAL A 14 -11.03 12.92 -13.03
C VAL A 14 -11.54 12.25 -14.30
N LEU A 15 -12.80 11.82 -14.35
CA LEU A 15 -13.44 11.24 -15.53
C LEU A 15 -13.63 12.27 -16.67
N SER A 16 -13.85 13.54 -16.36
CA SER A 16 -14.05 14.58 -17.39
C SER A 16 -12.72 15.06 -18.02
N LEU A 17 -11.60 14.96 -17.32
CA LEU A 17 -10.27 15.28 -17.88
C LEU A 17 -9.80 14.27 -18.93
N THR A 18 -10.37 13.06 -18.95
CA THR A 18 -10.03 12.02 -19.93
C THR A 18 -10.88 12.07 -21.21
N ALA A 19 -11.94 12.88 -21.24
CA ALA A 19 -12.90 12.94 -22.37
C ALA A 19 -12.40 13.74 -23.59
N GLY A 20 -11.24 14.38 -23.52
CA GLY A 20 -10.74 15.27 -24.56
C GLY A 20 -9.73 14.68 -25.56
N GLN A 21 -9.28 13.46 -25.36
CA GLN A 21 -8.31 12.79 -26.24
C GLN A 21 -8.91 11.48 -26.74
N ASN A 22 -8.95 11.30 -28.06
CA ASN A 22 -9.45 10.07 -28.71
C ASN A 22 -8.59 8.80 -28.46
N THR A 23 -7.71 8.81 -27.49
CA THR A 23 -7.10 7.65 -26.89
C THR A 23 -7.92 7.27 -25.67
N LEU A 24 -8.78 6.25 -25.78
CA LEU A 24 -9.42 5.63 -24.62
C LEU A 24 -8.31 5.33 -23.62
N ALA A 25 -8.30 6.05 -22.50
CA ALA A 25 -7.38 5.80 -21.41
C ALA A 25 -7.56 4.33 -21.02
N GLN A 26 -6.54 3.52 -21.23
CA GLN A 26 -6.59 2.12 -20.82
C GLN A 26 -6.66 2.10 -19.31
N ALA A 27 -7.74 1.54 -18.77
CA ALA A 27 -7.90 1.31 -17.34
C ALA A 27 -7.67 -0.17 -17.06
N GLU A 28 -6.88 -0.45 -16.07
CA GLU A 28 -6.57 -1.80 -15.62
C GLU A 28 -6.91 -1.95 -14.14
N VAL A 29 -7.52 -3.06 -13.79
CA VAL A 29 -7.68 -3.49 -12.39
C VAL A 29 -6.59 -4.47 -12.04
N LYS A 30 -6.12 -4.42 -10.81
CA LYS A 30 -4.99 -5.19 -10.31
C LYS A 30 -5.33 -5.88 -9.01
N PHE A 31 -4.77 -7.04 -8.82
CA PHE A 31 -4.89 -7.82 -7.60
C PHE A 31 -3.52 -8.39 -7.22
N ASN A 32 -3.10 -8.18 -5.98
CA ASN A 32 -1.81 -8.67 -5.50
C ASN A 32 -1.95 -10.07 -4.91
N ALA A 33 -1.51 -11.07 -5.67
CA ALA A 33 -1.58 -12.45 -5.23
C ALA A 33 -0.66 -12.75 -4.04
N ALA A 34 0.47 -12.05 -3.92
CA ALA A 34 1.40 -12.29 -2.82
C ALA A 34 0.84 -11.84 -1.47
N THR A 35 0.10 -10.72 -1.41
CA THR A 35 -0.46 -10.21 -0.15
C THR A 35 -1.64 -11.05 0.37
N VAL A 36 -2.29 -11.81 -0.49
CA VAL A 36 -3.33 -12.77 -0.06
C VAL A 36 -2.75 -13.86 0.83
N LEU A 37 -1.53 -14.30 0.55
CA LEU A 37 -0.83 -15.27 1.40
C LEU A 37 -0.56 -14.72 2.81
N LEU A 38 -0.52 -13.41 2.95
CA LEU A 38 -0.40 -12.69 4.23
C LEU A 38 -1.77 -12.35 4.82
N LEU A 39 -2.85 -12.87 4.25
CA LEU A 39 -4.22 -12.57 4.65
C LEU A 39 -4.61 -11.08 4.50
N VAL A 40 -3.90 -10.30 3.71
CA VAL A 40 -4.20 -8.87 3.50
C VAL A 40 -4.40 -8.62 2.01
N PRO A 41 -5.63 -8.70 1.50
CA PRO A 41 -5.90 -8.45 0.09
C PRO A 41 -5.54 -7.01 -0.31
N ASN A 42 -4.95 -6.89 -1.50
CA ASN A 42 -4.57 -5.63 -2.10
C ASN A 42 -5.13 -5.55 -3.52
N PHE A 43 -5.83 -4.46 -3.78
CA PHE A 43 -6.41 -4.16 -5.08
C PHE A 43 -5.90 -2.82 -5.59
N GLY A 44 -5.73 -2.72 -6.89
CA GLY A 44 -5.30 -1.50 -7.54
C GLY A 44 -6.10 -1.18 -8.79
N VAL A 45 -6.07 0.08 -9.16
CA VAL A 45 -6.54 0.58 -10.45
C VAL A 45 -5.42 1.39 -11.06
N GLU A 46 -5.02 1.07 -12.29
CA GLU A 46 -4.04 1.81 -13.06
C GLU A 46 -4.71 2.45 -14.27
N LEU A 47 -4.43 3.72 -14.48
CA LEU A 47 -4.92 4.50 -15.62
C LEU A 47 -3.74 4.91 -16.50
N SER A 48 -3.81 4.58 -17.77
CA SER A 48 -2.87 5.09 -18.78
C SER A 48 -3.09 6.58 -18.97
N VAL A 49 -2.08 7.41 -18.72
CA VAL A 49 -2.14 8.86 -18.86
C VAL A 49 -1.54 9.29 -20.20
N ALA A 50 -0.46 8.65 -20.61
CA ALA A 50 0.23 8.88 -21.88
C ALA A 50 1.04 7.61 -22.25
N PRO A 51 1.57 7.49 -23.48
CA PRO A 51 2.57 6.48 -23.78
C PRO A 51 3.68 6.53 -22.71
N HIS A 52 4.09 5.42 -22.18
CA HIS A 52 5.06 5.30 -21.09
C HIS A 52 4.60 5.76 -19.69
N TYR A 53 3.50 6.51 -19.53
CA TYR A 53 3.09 7.06 -18.24
C TYR A 53 1.74 6.54 -17.79
N SER A 54 1.65 6.16 -16.53
CA SER A 54 0.40 5.82 -15.87
C SER A 54 0.30 6.40 -14.47
N ALA A 55 -0.93 6.42 -13.96
CA ALA A 55 -1.24 6.73 -12.58
C ALA A 55 -1.95 5.53 -11.95
N GLN A 56 -1.54 5.12 -10.76
CA GLN A 56 -2.10 3.98 -10.06
C GLN A 56 -2.60 4.39 -8.68
N LEU A 57 -3.73 3.83 -8.29
CA LEU A 57 -4.26 3.82 -6.93
C LEU A 57 -4.28 2.40 -6.43
N ASP A 58 -3.65 2.15 -5.28
CA ASP A 58 -3.67 0.86 -4.58
C ASP A 58 -4.35 1.00 -3.23
N VAL A 59 -5.15 0.02 -2.87
CA VAL A 59 -5.75 -0.13 -1.54
C VAL A 59 -5.44 -1.53 -1.03
N LEU A 60 -4.84 -1.60 0.13
CA LEU A 60 -4.55 -2.82 0.87
C LEU A 60 -5.32 -2.75 2.18
N GLY A 61 -6.03 -3.81 2.55
CA GLY A 61 -6.79 -3.81 3.79
C GLY A 61 -7.15 -5.19 4.28
N SER A 62 -7.03 -5.40 5.60
CA SER A 62 -7.61 -6.55 6.27
C SER A 62 -9.11 -6.31 6.50
N PHE A 63 -9.93 -7.35 6.27
CA PHE A 63 -11.37 -7.31 6.53
C PHE A 63 -11.74 -7.89 7.89
N TRP A 64 -10.76 -8.27 8.66
CA TRP A 64 -10.89 -8.86 9.99
C TRP A 64 -10.15 -8.01 11.02
N ASP A 65 -10.59 -8.12 12.26
CA ASP A 65 -10.03 -7.37 13.38
C ASP A 65 -8.87 -8.12 14.05
N SER A 66 -8.88 -9.45 13.94
CA SER A 66 -7.94 -10.33 14.63
C SER A 66 -7.70 -11.63 13.86
N VAL A 67 -6.60 -12.29 14.14
CA VAL A 67 -6.22 -13.61 13.58
C VAL A 67 -5.84 -14.56 14.69
N GLY A 68 -5.97 -15.88 14.43
CA GLY A 68 -5.61 -16.93 15.38
C GLY A 68 -6.67 -17.23 16.43
N GLU A 69 -6.37 -18.24 17.27
CA GLU A 69 -7.24 -18.68 18.38
C GLU A 69 -7.26 -17.64 19.51
N ASP A 70 -6.15 -16.94 19.74
CA ASP A 70 -5.98 -15.94 20.79
C ASP A 70 -6.53 -14.56 20.41
N ARG A 71 -7.07 -14.43 19.18
CA ARG A 71 -7.64 -13.18 18.63
C ARG A 71 -6.66 -12.02 18.61
N ASP A 72 -5.45 -12.28 18.17
CA ASP A 72 -4.42 -11.27 18.03
C ASP A 72 -4.84 -10.15 17.08
N PRO A 73 -4.80 -8.89 17.49
CA PRO A 73 -5.15 -7.78 16.63
C PRO A 73 -4.30 -7.78 15.35
N TYR A 74 -4.97 -7.82 14.20
CA TYR A 74 -4.31 -7.80 12.89
C TYR A 74 -5.10 -6.97 11.90
N GLN A 75 -5.00 -5.66 12.04
CA GLN A 75 -5.64 -4.69 11.15
C GLN A 75 -4.59 -3.88 10.42
N ILE A 76 -4.64 -3.92 9.10
CA ILE A 76 -3.79 -3.11 8.23
C ILE A 76 -4.68 -2.52 7.14
N ASN A 77 -4.63 -1.20 6.98
CA ASN A 77 -5.32 -0.50 5.91
C ASN A 77 -4.35 0.53 5.33
N GLU A 78 -4.00 0.36 4.07
CA GLU A 78 -3.06 1.24 3.38
C GLU A 78 -3.61 1.67 2.03
N THR A 79 -3.32 2.90 1.66
CA THR A 79 -3.69 3.46 0.36
C THR A 79 -2.48 4.17 -0.22
N PHE A 80 -2.16 3.86 -1.47
CA PHE A 80 -1.05 4.46 -2.21
C PHE A 80 -1.55 5.08 -3.51
N VAL A 81 -1.00 6.24 -3.83
CA VAL A 81 -1.09 6.86 -5.15
C VAL A 81 0.30 6.87 -5.75
N GLU A 82 0.44 6.40 -6.96
CA GLU A 82 1.72 6.20 -7.63
C GLU A 82 1.66 6.71 -9.06
N GLY A 83 2.64 7.50 -9.48
CA GLY A 83 2.94 7.82 -10.87
C GLY A 83 4.04 6.90 -11.39
N ARG A 84 3.85 6.30 -12.57
CA ARG A 84 4.76 5.32 -13.15
C ARG A 84 5.29 5.74 -14.52
N TYR A 85 6.53 5.38 -14.77
CA TYR A 85 7.18 5.47 -16.08
C TYR A 85 7.60 4.08 -16.55
N TYR A 86 7.10 3.67 -17.69
CA TYR A 86 7.38 2.38 -18.32
C TYR A 86 8.41 2.51 -19.44
N GLN A 87 9.23 1.49 -19.59
CA GLN A 87 10.19 1.39 -20.68
C GLN A 87 9.50 1.37 -22.05
N ASN A 88 8.40 0.65 -22.18
CA ASN A 88 7.66 0.50 -23.42
C ASN A 88 6.40 1.40 -23.46
N PRO A 89 6.02 1.93 -24.63
CA PRO A 89 4.86 2.81 -24.76
C PRO A 89 3.51 2.11 -24.54
N ASP A 90 3.47 0.78 -24.62
CA ASP A 90 2.31 -0.06 -24.30
C ASP A 90 2.19 -0.36 -22.80
N GLN A 91 3.01 0.30 -21.97
CA GLN A 91 3.09 0.12 -20.52
C GLN A 91 3.38 -1.32 -20.12
N SER A 92 4.31 -1.94 -20.84
CA SER A 92 4.93 -3.24 -20.52
C SER A 92 6.44 -3.08 -20.25
N GLY A 93 7.08 -4.17 -19.81
CA GLY A 93 8.50 -4.18 -19.51
C GLY A 93 8.83 -3.59 -18.14
N TRP A 94 10.04 -3.09 -18.00
CA TRP A 94 10.51 -2.46 -16.78
C TRP A 94 9.84 -1.11 -16.55
N TYR A 95 9.57 -0.82 -15.28
CA TYR A 95 9.08 0.50 -14.88
C TYR A 95 9.69 0.97 -13.56
N THR A 96 9.66 2.25 -13.36
CA THR A 96 9.88 2.91 -12.09
C THR A 96 8.69 3.78 -11.74
N GLY A 97 8.41 3.92 -10.45
CA GLY A 97 7.31 4.75 -9.96
C GLY A 97 7.74 5.59 -8.77
N ALA A 98 7.06 6.72 -8.60
CA ALA A 98 7.12 7.51 -7.39
C ALA A 98 5.74 7.49 -6.73
N HIS A 99 5.70 7.23 -5.42
CA HIS A 99 4.45 7.07 -4.71
C HIS A 99 4.42 7.82 -3.39
N VAL A 100 3.20 8.15 -2.99
CA VAL A 100 2.85 8.58 -1.64
C VAL A 100 1.76 7.66 -1.12
N GLY A 101 1.77 7.40 0.18
CA GLY A 101 0.80 6.53 0.81
C GLY A 101 0.44 6.96 2.22
N PHE A 102 -0.67 6.44 2.66
CA PHE A 102 -1.14 6.58 4.03
C PHE A 102 -1.66 5.23 4.50
N GLY A 103 -1.32 4.88 5.74
CA GLY A 103 -1.76 3.64 6.37
C GLY A 103 -2.23 3.86 7.80
N MET A 104 -3.13 2.99 8.23
CA MET A 104 -3.55 2.79 9.61
C MET A 104 -3.39 1.31 9.95
N PHE A 105 -2.91 1.03 11.14
CA PHE A 105 -2.71 -0.33 11.58
C PHE A 105 -3.00 -0.50 13.07
N THR A 106 -3.41 -1.70 13.43
CA THR A 106 -3.46 -2.22 14.79
C THR A 106 -2.93 -3.62 14.73
N LEU A 107 -1.73 -3.83 15.27
CA LEU A 107 -0.99 -5.07 15.17
C LEU A 107 -0.48 -5.48 16.54
N GLN A 108 -0.63 -6.77 16.87
CA GLN A 108 0.14 -7.37 17.93
C GLN A 108 1.60 -7.47 17.46
N LYS A 109 2.54 -7.24 18.36
CA LYS A 109 3.97 -7.41 18.04
C LYS A 109 4.22 -8.85 17.59
N VAL A 110 4.46 -9.04 16.30
CA VAL A 110 4.91 -10.32 15.78
C VAL A 110 6.37 -10.48 16.22
N ASN A 111 6.69 -11.57 16.86
CA ASN A 111 8.04 -11.90 17.37
C ASN A 111 9.17 -11.79 16.32
N ALA A 112 8.85 -11.76 15.03
CA ALA A 112 9.82 -11.55 13.95
C ALA A 112 10.48 -10.15 13.96
N PHE A 113 9.84 -9.14 14.57
CA PHE A 113 10.40 -7.79 14.74
C PHE A 113 11.03 -7.57 16.12
N VAL A 114 10.95 -8.53 17.02
CA VAL A 114 11.51 -8.49 18.39
C VAL A 114 13.05 -8.57 18.39
N ILE A 115 13.70 -8.83 17.28
CA ILE A 115 15.18 -8.82 17.20
C ILE A 115 15.76 -7.44 17.63
N TYR A 116 14.98 -6.39 17.58
CA TYR A 116 15.42 -5.05 18.01
C TYR A 116 15.09 -4.72 19.47
N ASP A 117 14.19 -5.47 20.12
CA ASP A 117 13.76 -5.22 21.51
C ASP A 117 14.54 -6.02 22.55
N GLN A 118 15.56 -6.80 22.16
CA GLN A 118 16.42 -7.54 23.09
C GLN A 118 17.30 -6.67 24.02
N TYR A 119 17.23 -5.36 23.88
CA TYR A 119 17.92 -4.40 24.75
C TYR A 119 16.99 -3.71 25.76
N GLN A 120 15.76 -4.14 25.91
CA GLN A 120 14.87 -3.62 26.94
C GLN A 120 15.03 -4.43 28.23
N ASP A 121 15.04 -3.70 29.33
CA ASP A 121 15.20 -4.16 30.70
C ASP A 121 14.34 -5.41 30.97
N PRO A 122 14.94 -6.56 31.36
CA PRO A 122 14.19 -7.77 31.64
C PRO A 122 13.15 -7.65 32.76
N ASP A 123 13.19 -6.60 33.56
CA ASP A 123 12.23 -6.35 34.64
C ASP A 123 10.94 -5.62 34.17
N THR A 124 10.88 -5.17 32.93
CA THR A 124 9.69 -4.55 32.31
C THR A 124 9.08 -5.43 31.21
N TYR A 125 9.15 -6.72 31.36
CA TYR A 125 8.58 -7.67 30.40
C TYR A 125 7.06 -7.53 30.41
N ASP A 126 6.55 -6.64 29.56
CA ASP A 126 5.14 -6.64 29.20
C ASP A 126 4.86 -7.97 28.50
N ASP A 127 3.88 -8.70 29.01
CA ASP A 127 3.42 -9.96 28.44
C ASP A 127 3.15 -9.76 26.93
N PRO A 128 3.94 -10.36 26.03
CA PRO A 128 3.80 -10.14 24.59
C PRO A 128 2.39 -10.53 24.10
N ASP A 129 1.72 -11.43 24.78
CA ASP A 129 0.39 -11.92 24.41
C ASP A 129 -0.72 -10.88 24.67
N ASN A 130 -0.43 -9.84 25.46
CA ASN A 130 -1.39 -8.80 25.81
C ASN A 130 -0.98 -7.39 25.32
N THR A 131 0.08 -7.29 24.52
CA THR A 131 0.54 -6.00 23.99
C THR A 131 0.27 -5.87 22.50
N PHE A 132 -0.31 -4.75 22.09
CA PHE A 132 -0.50 -4.40 20.69
C PHE A 132 -0.13 -2.94 20.41
N GLN A 133 0.16 -2.67 19.15
CA GLN A 133 0.47 -1.34 18.68
C GLN A 133 -0.61 -0.88 17.71
N SER A 134 -1.06 0.36 17.88
CA SER A 134 -1.98 1.00 16.95
C SER A 134 -1.41 2.32 16.50
N GLY A 135 -1.54 2.62 15.22
CA GLY A 135 -0.96 3.82 14.67
C GLY A 135 -1.39 4.14 13.25
N ARG A 136 -0.76 5.19 12.76
CA ARG A 136 -0.89 5.63 11.38
C ARG A 136 0.49 5.94 10.82
N ALA A 137 0.67 5.70 9.53
CA ALA A 137 1.92 5.95 8.83
C ALA A 137 1.68 6.70 7.52
N GLY A 138 2.59 7.61 7.21
CA GLY A 138 2.76 8.20 5.90
C GLY A 138 3.95 7.56 5.19
N PHE A 139 3.83 7.30 3.91
CA PHE A 139 4.83 6.64 3.08
C PHE A 139 5.20 7.54 1.90
N TYR A 140 6.49 7.66 1.63
CA TYR A 140 7.02 8.47 0.53
C TYR A 140 8.16 7.71 -0.11
N GLY A 141 8.04 7.32 -1.36
CA GLY A 141 9.07 6.46 -1.91
C GLY A 141 9.01 6.23 -3.41
N LEU A 142 9.83 5.28 -3.79
CA LEU A 142 9.98 4.82 -5.16
C LEU A 142 9.65 3.33 -5.26
N SER A 143 9.17 2.93 -6.41
CA SER A 143 8.96 1.53 -6.77
C SER A 143 9.68 1.20 -8.06
N PHE A 144 10.03 -0.07 -8.19
CA PHE A 144 10.63 -0.65 -9.36
C PHE A 144 9.94 -1.99 -9.65
N GLY A 145 9.63 -2.26 -10.90
CA GLY A 145 8.95 -3.48 -11.27
C GLY A 145 9.05 -3.83 -12.73
N TYR A 146 8.52 -5.01 -13.04
CA TYR A 146 8.45 -5.53 -14.39
C TYR A 146 7.04 -6.05 -14.66
N LYS A 147 6.43 -5.56 -15.75
CA LYS A 147 5.09 -5.94 -16.20
C LYS A 147 5.18 -6.70 -17.51
N LYS A 148 4.67 -7.93 -17.54
CA LYS A 148 4.61 -8.78 -18.72
C LYS A 148 3.15 -8.93 -19.15
N ARG A 149 2.80 -8.47 -20.35
CA ARG A 149 1.51 -8.76 -20.96
C ARG A 149 1.48 -10.22 -21.42
N LEU A 150 0.42 -10.92 -21.06
CA LEU A 150 0.17 -12.29 -21.47
C LEU A 150 -0.67 -12.34 -22.75
N ASP A 151 -1.64 -11.44 -22.81
CA ASP A 151 -2.52 -11.23 -23.97
C ASP A 151 -3.06 -9.77 -23.98
N ASP A 152 -4.09 -9.50 -24.78
CA ASP A 152 -4.69 -8.17 -24.92
C ASP A 152 -5.34 -7.65 -23.62
N ARG A 153 -5.65 -8.54 -22.67
CA ARG A 153 -6.36 -8.19 -21.43
C ARG A 153 -5.57 -8.49 -20.18
N TRP A 154 -4.77 -9.54 -20.16
CA TRP A 154 -4.09 -10.01 -18.96
C TRP A 154 -2.62 -9.63 -18.95
N ALA A 155 -2.15 -9.26 -17.80
CA ALA A 155 -0.72 -9.06 -17.52
C ALA A 155 -0.36 -9.56 -16.12
N LEU A 156 0.92 -9.93 -15.96
CA LEU A 156 1.53 -10.21 -14.68
C LEU A 156 2.58 -9.13 -14.39
N GLU A 157 2.66 -8.73 -13.15
CA GLU A 157 3.60 -7.72 -12.71
C GLU A 157 4.26 -8.16 -11.41
N ALA A 158 5.58 -8.05 -11.35
CA ALA A 158 6.34 -8.19 -10.11
C ALA A 158 6.94 -6.84 -9.75
N PHE A 159 6.83 -6.43 -8.49
CA PHE A 159 7.34 -5.14 -8.05
C PHE A 159 7.83 -5.16 -6.61
N ILE A 160 8.66 -4.18 -6.29
CA ILE A 160 9.13 -3.85 -4.96
C ILE A 160 9.14 -2.33 -4.82
N GLY A 161 8.84 -1.84 -3.65
CA GLY A 161 8.84 -0.41 -3.35
C GLY A 161 9.23 -0.12 -1.91
N GLY A 162 9.82 1.04 -1.73
CA GLY A 162 10.29 1.48 -0.43
C GLY A 162 10.66 2.96 -0.44
N GLY A 163 11.02 3.45 0.73
CA GLY A 163 11.36 4.85 0.94
C GLY A 163 11.22 5.26 2.39
N LEU A 164 10.89 6.50 2.60
CA LEU A 164 10.73 7.10 3.92
C LEU A 164 9.35 6.73 4.51
N VAL A 165 9.35 6.23 5.74
CA VAL A 165 8.15 5.96 6.53
C VAL A 165 8.10 6.95 7.69
N GLN A 166 6.98 7.65 7.84
CA GLN A 166 6.69 8.50 9.01
C GLN A 166 5.48 7.92 9.75
N ALA A 167 5.73 7.27 10.88
CA ALA A 167 4.68 6.65 11.67
C ALA A 167 4.45 7.40 12.99
N ASN A 168 3.21 7.37 13.46
CA ASN A 168 2.83 7.76 14.81
C ASN A 168 2.15 6.56 15.45
N VAL A 169 2.82 5.95 16.41
CA VAL A 169 2.44 4.68 17.02
C VAL A 169 2.15 4.87 18.49
N LYS A 170 1.13 4.19 18.98
CA LYS A 170 0.79 4.07 20.39
C LYS A 170 0.80 2.61 20.77
N SER A 171 1.42 2.32 21.90
CA SER A 171 1.44 0.97 22.48
C SER A 171 0.34 0.82 23.51
N TYR A 172 -0.23 -0.35 23.58
CA TYR A 172 -1.30 -0.71 24.53
C TYR A 172 -0.94 -2.03 25.19
N THR A 173 -1.17 -2.13 26.51
CA THR A 173 -1.07 -3.36 27.27
C THR A 173 -2.37 -3.56 28.02
N ASN A 174 -2.98 -4.74 27.93
CA ASN A 174 -4.25 -5.07 28.56
C ASN A 174 -5.37 -4.05 28.29
N GLY A 175 -5.40 -3.47 27.07
CA GLY A 175 -6.37 -2.45 26.69
C GLY A 175 -6.10 -1.05 27.25
N LEU A 176 -5.08 -0.87 28.05
CA LEU A 176 -4.65 0.43 28.58
C LEU A 176 -3.51 0.98 27.73
N GLN A 177 -3.58 2.27 27.38
CA GLN A 177 -2.46 2.91 26.69
C GLN A 177 -1.26 2.96 27.62
N THR A 178 -0.18 2.28 27.23
CA THR A 178 1.11 2.41 27.89
C THR A 178 1.77 3.67 27.38
N VAL A 179 2.15 4.54 28.30
CA VAL A 179 3.01 5.68 27.98
C VAL A 179 4.38 5.08 27.72
N PRO A 180 4.96 5.22 26.52
CA PRO A 180 6.34 4.85 26.32
C PRO A 180 7.18 5.76 27.21
N TRP A 181 7.66 5.24 28.31
CA TRP A 181 8.49 5.95 29.27
C TRP A 181 9.98 5.90 28.90
N ILE A 182 10.27 5.84 27.64
CA ILE A 182 11.60 6.05 27.13
C ILE A 182 11.81 7.56 27.14
N GLU A 183 12.56 8.06 28.10
CA GLU A 183 12.98 9.47 28.19
C GLU A 183 13.69 9.96 26.92
N ASP A 184 14.06 9.06 26.04
CA ASP A 184 14.70 9.29 24.74
C ASP A 184 13.73 9.09 23.57
N THR A 185 12.42 9.11 23.79
CA THR A 185 11.48 9.28 22.70
C THR A 185 11.74 10.66 22.12
N ARG A 186 12.47 10.66 21.03
CA ARG A 186 12.56 11.83 20.17
C ARG A 186 11.15 12.39 20.07
N GLU A 187 10.97 13.68 20.37
CA GLU A 187 9.69 14.43 20.43
C GLU A 187 8.78 14.28 19.23
N PHE A 188 9.19 13.55 18.34
CA PHE A 188 8.58 13.09 17.14
C PHE A 188 8.68 11.59 17.15
N ASN A 189 7.59 10.93 17.19
CA ASN A 189 7.50 9.53 16.85
C ASN A 189 7.90 9.38 15.37
N LYS A 190 9.12 9.71 15.12
CA LYS A 190 9.77 9.93 13.85
C LYS A 190 10.48 8.66 13.52
N SER A 191 9.74 7.73 13.04
CA SER A 191 10.35 6.78 12.14
C SER A 191 10.63 7.50 10.82
N GLY A 192 11.67 8.29 10.74
CA GLY A 192 12.23 8.75 9.48
C GLY A 192 13.10 7.64 8.90
N GLU A 193 12.60 6.40 8.93
CA GLU A 193 13.36 5.23 8.54
C GLU A 193 13.13 4.90 7.08
N TRP A 194 14.21 4.51 6.41
CA TRP A 194 14.14 3.95 5.08
C TRP A 194 13.81 2.47 5.18
N ALA A 195 12.72 2.07 4.58
CA ALA A 195 12.26 0.68 4.60
C ALA A 195 11.72 0.25 3.24
N LEU A 196 11.76 -1.05 3.01
CA LEU A 196 10.96 -1.70 1.98
C LEU A 196 9.61 -2.05 2.62
N TYR A 197 8.53 -1.48 2.13
CA TYR A 197 7.22 -1.61 2.76
C TYR A 197 6.11 -2.06 1.80
N ARG A 198 6.40 -2.15 0.50
CA ARG A 198 5.44 -2.66 -0.46
C ARG A 198 6.12 -3.53 -1.51
N GLY A 199 5.35 -4.47 -2.06
CA GLY A 199 5.83 -5.37 -3.09
C GLY A 199 4.82 -6.46 -3.37
N GLY A 200 5.09 -7.25 -4.41
CA GLY A 200 4.26 -8.39 -4.70
C GLY A 200 4.20 -8.81 -6.16
N LEU A 201 3.23 -9.67 -6.40
CA LEU A 201 2.90 -10.22 -7.71
C LEU A 201 1.48 -9.78 -8.06
N MET A 202 1.35 -8.81 -8.96
CA MET A 202 0.06 -8.32 -9.43
C MET A 202 -0.43 -9.14 -10.62
N ILE A 203 -1.68 -9.57 -10.53
CA ILE A 203 -2.47 -10.03 -11.68
C ILE A 203 -3.26 -8.82 -12.15
N THR A 204 -3.12 -8.48 -13.42
CA THR A 204 -3.70 -7.26 -14.01
C THR A 204 -4.68 -7.64 -15.12
N TYR A 205 -5.83 -6.97 -15.13
CA TYR A 205 -6.85 -7.13 -16.15
C TYR A 205 -7.24 -5.78 -16.75
N ALA A 206 -7.10 -5.65 -18.09
CA ALA A 206 -7.48 -4.45 -18.83
C ALA A 206 -9.00 -4.39 -19.04
N LEU A 207 -9.64 -3.33 -18.52
CA LEU A 207 -11.08 -3.10 -18.67
C LEU A 207 -11.43 -2.69 -20.11
N PHE A 208 -10.54 -1.89 -20.73
CA PHE A 208 -10.70 -1.42 -22.11
C PHE A 208 -9.44 -1.78 -22.89
N THR A 209 -9.61 -2.49 -23.97
CA THR A 209 -8.53 -2.75 -24.95
C THR A 209 -8.56 -1.67 -26.02
N PRO A 210 -7.43 -1.05 -26.36
CA PRO A 210 -7.37 -0.18 -27.54
C PRO A 210 -7.83 -0.98 -28.75
N LYS A 211 -8.72 -0.43 -29.55
CA LYS A 211 -9.04 -1.04 -30.86
C LYS A 211 -7.75 -1.11 -31.65
N SER A 212 -7.22 -2.31 -31.85
CA SER A 212 -6.12 -2.54 -32.78
C SER A 212 -6.59 -2.11 -34.16
N ASN A 213 -6.09 -0.98 -34.65
CA ASN A 213 -6.14 -0.68 -36.07
C ASN A 213 -5.18 -1.67 -36.76
N LYS A 214 -5.68 -2.88 -37.09
CA LYS A 214 -5.04 -3.74 -38.06
C LYS A 214 -5.21 -3.05 -39.43
N SER A 215 -4.21 -2.28 -39.82
CA SER A 215 -3.99 -1.90 -41.21
C SER A 215 -3.37 -3.05 -41.98
#